data_3db1aca74893ce6182ddb30ab0aaa63c
#
_entry.id   3db1aca74893ce6182ddb30ab0aaa63c
#
_cell.length_a   1.000
_cell.length_b   1.000
_cell.length_c   1.000
_cell.angle_alpha   90.00
_cell.angle_beta   90.00
_cell.angle_gamma   90.00
#
_symmetry.space_group_name_H-M   'P 1'
#
loop_
_entity.id
_entity.type
_entity.pdbx_description
1 polymer ?
#
loop_
_entity_poly.entity_id
_entity_poly.type
_entity_poly.pdbx_seq_one_letter_code
_entity_poly.pdbx_strand_id
1 'polypeptide(L)'
;MCWQLSACLQPSNRSDGLAKRMKKIIISLLLLASSGVALAAPQVITVSRFEVGKDKWAFNREEVMLTCRPGNALYVINPSTLVQYPLNDVARQQVESGKITAKPIDVIQIDDPTKPGEKMSLAPFIERAEKLC
;
A
#
# COMPACT_ATOMS: atom_id res chain seq x y z
N MET A 1 -3.60 36.06 -60.70
CA MET A 1 -3.97 35.84 -60.42
C MET A 1 -3.87 34.93 -59.70
N CYS A 2 -3.90 34.20 -59.54
CA CYS A 2 -4.00 33.37 -58.76
C CYS A 2 -3.30 33.11 -58.03
N TRP A 3 -2.70 33.20 -58.54
CA TRP A 3 -1.92 33.38 -57.96
C TRP A 3 -2.05 33.64 -56.75
N GLN A 4 -2.59 34.21 -56.58
CA GLN A 4 -2.99 34.45 -55.43
C GLN A 4 -3.30 33.30 -54.70
N LEU A 5 -3.69 32.35 -55.21
CA LEU A 5 -3.95 31.13 -54.61
C LEU A 5 -2.83 30.57 -53.87
N SER A 6 -1.67 30.64 -54.43
CA SER A 6 -0.54 30.09 -53.78
C SER A 6 -0.20 30.78 -52.50
N ALA A 7 -0.38 32.03 -52.47
CA ALA A 7 -0.11 32.77 -51.25
C ALA A 7 -1.02 32.30 -50.13
N CYS A 8 -2.21 32.01 -50.43
CA CYS A 8 -3.15 31.52 -49.40
C CYS A 8 -2.75 30.16 -48.86
N LEU A 9 -2.18 29.34 -49.70
CA LEU A 9 -1.78 28.02 -49.25
C LEU A 9 -0.64 28.04 -48.27
N GLN A 10 0.28 28.93 -48.44
CA GLN A 10 1.43 28.96 -47.59
C GLN A 10 1.13 29.19 -46.11
N PRO A 11 0.29 30.11 -45.79
CA PRO A 11 -0.05 30.27 -44.38
C PRO A 11 -0.61 29.02 -43.76
N SER A 12 -1.40 28.29 -44.50
CA SER A 12 -1.97 27.05 -43.99
C SER A 12 -0.91 26.06 -43.61
N ASN A 13 0.11 25.94 -44.42
CA ASN A 13 1.20 25.00 -44.14
C ASN A 13 1.90 25.35 -42.85
N ARG A 14 2.09 26.62 -42.60
CA ARG A 14 2.73 27.04 -41.38
C ARG A 14 1.92 26.68 -40.18
N SER A 15 0.66 26.89 -40.27
CA SER A 15 -0.25 26.56 -39.15
C SER A 15 -0.20 25.08 -38.83
N ASP A 16 -0.17 24.26 -39.84
CA ASP A 16 -0.08 22.83 -39.64
C ASP A 16 1.20 22.42 -38.92
N GLY A 17 2.28 23.01 -39.26
CA GLY A 17 3.54 22.73 -38.61
C GLY A 17 3.53 23.09 -37.15
N LEU A 18 2.98 24.23 -36.82
CA LEU A 18 2.88 24.65 -35.43
C LEU A 18 1.97 23.74 -34.63
N ALA A 19 0.86 23.37 -35.21
CA ALA A 19 -0.07 22.49 -34.54
C ALA A 19 0.56 21.14 -34.22
N LYS A 20 1.35 20.62 -35.13
CA LYS A 20 2.03 19.35 -34.92
C LYS A 20 3.02 19.44 -33.75
N ARG A 21 3.77 20.52 -33.67
CA ARG A 21 4.70 20.72 -32.58
C ARG A 21 4.00 20.85 -31.25
N MET A 22 2.91 21.55 -31.21
CA MET A 22 2.13 21.69 -29.99
C MET A 22 1.59 20.34 -29.50
N LYS A 23 1.12 19.53 -30.42
CA LYS A 23 0.63 18.21 -30.05
C LYS A 23 1.71 17.34 -29.44
N LYS A 24 2.91 17.39 -29.98
CA LYS A 24 4.01 16.62 -29.43
C LYS A 24 4.36 17.06 -28.00
N ILE A 25 4.36 18.34 -27.75
CA ILE A 25 4.63 18.87 -26.42
C ILE A 25 3.56 18.42 -25.43
N ILE A 26 2.31 18.47 -25.82
CA ILE A 26 1.21 18.06 -24.98
C ILE A 26 1.32 16.58 -24.62
N ILE A 27 1.64 15.73 -25.57
CA ILE A 27 1.82 14.31 -25.34
C ILE A 27 2.94 14.05 -24.35
N SER A 28 4.03 14.75 -24.47
CA SER A 28 5.15 14.62 -23.56
C SER A 28 4.77 14.99 -22.13
N LEU A 29 4.03 16.05 -21.98
CA LEU A 29 3.56 16.48 -20.66
C LEU A 29 2.64 15.45 -20.03
N LEU A 30 1.77 14.86 -20.82
CA LEU A 30 0.88 13.83 -20.31
C LEU A 30 1.64 12.60 -19.84
N LEU A 31 2.67 12.21 -20.55
CA LEU A 31 3.49 11.08 -20.15
C LEU A 31 4.21 11.35 -18.83
N LEU A 32 4.71 12.56 -18.65
CA LEU A 32 5.35 12.93 -17.40
C LEU A 32 4.38 12.92 -16.23
N ALA A 33 3.16 13.41 -16.47
CA ALA A 33 2.14 13.41 -15.43
C ALA A 33 1.77 11.99 -15.01
N SER A 34 1.68 11.07 -15.96
CA SER A 34 1.31 9.69 -15.65
C SER A 34 2.42 8.96 -14.88
N SER A 35 3.66 9.32 -15.11
CA SER A 35 4.75 8.67 -14.41
C SER A 35 4.86 9.09 -12.94
N GLY A 36 4.24 10.18 -12.55
CA GLY A 36 4.26 10.66 -11.18
C GLY A 36 3.21 10.06 -10.26
N VAL A 37 2.37 9.18 -10.78
CA VAL A 37 1.23 8.68 -10.01
C VAL A 37 1.49 7.36 -9.31
N ALA A 38 2.68 6.82 -9.44
CA ALA A 38 2.99 5.56 -8.81
C ALA A 38 3.23 5.74 -7.31
N LEU A 39 2.20 6.13 -6.58
CA LEU A 39 2.25 6.16 -5.13
C LEU A 39 1.90 4.77 -4.65
N ALA A 40 2.80 4.19 -3.88
CA ALA A 40 2.55 2.89 -3.29
C ALA A 40 1.39 3.02 -2.31
N ALA A 41 0.27 2.42 -2.64
CA ALA A 41 -0.83 2.28 -1.69
C ALA A 41 -0.34 1.40 -0.54
N PRO A 42 -0.77 1.67 0.70
CA PRO A 42 -0.43 0.79 1.81
C PRO A 42 -0.89 -0.62 1.47
N GLN A 43 0.03 -1.57 1.55
CA GLN A 43 -0.31 -2.95 1.25
C GLN A 43 -0.91 -3.60 2.48
N VAL A 44 -2.01 -4.31 2.27
CA VAL A 44 -2.66 -5.10 3.30
C VAL A 44 -2.84 -6.49 2.74
N ILE A 45 -2.40 -7.51 3.47
CA ILE A 45 -2.61 -8.89 3.06
C ILE A 45 -3.45 -9.59 4.12
N THR A 46 -4.22 -10.56 3.70
CA THR A 46 -4.99 -11.43 4.60
C THR A 46 -4.23 -12.75 4.74
N VAL A 47 -4.02 -13.17 5.97
CA VAL A 47 -3.43 -14.48 6.25
C VAL A 47 -4.43 -15.32 7.01
N SER A 48 -4.44 -16.62 6.77
CA SER A 48 -5.36 -17.54 7.40
C SER A 48 -4.60 -18.61 8.19
N ARG A 49 -5.30 -19.18 9.14
CA ARG A 49 -4.80 -20.31 9.91
C ARG A 49 -4.41 -21.47 9.01
N PHE A 50 -5.15 -21.65 7.93
CA PHE A 50 -4.86 -22.69 6.95
C PHE A 50 -3.53 -22.47 6.24
N GLU A 51 -3.23 -21.23 5.87
CA GLU A 51 -1.98 -20.88 5.17
C GLU A 51 -0.74 -20.98 6.05
N VAL A 52 -0.85 -20.47 7.26
CA VAL A 52 0.28 -20.43 8.20
C VAL A 52 0.50 -21.77 8.85
N GLY A 53 -0.57 -22.52 9.09
CA GLY A 53 -0.53 -23.81 9.76
C GLY A 53 -0.92 -23.69 11.23
N LYS A 54 -1.59 -24.71 11.73
CA LYS A 54 -2.09 -24.74 13.12
C LYS A 54 -0.98 -24.57 14.14
N ASP A 55 0.19 -25.12 13.85
CA ASP A 55 1.32 -25.14 14.78
C ASP A 55 1.90 -23.74 15.00
N LYS A 56 1.74 -22.87 14.02
CA LYS A 56 2.33 -21.51 14.02
C LYS A 56 1.30 -20.42 14.16
N TRP A 57 0.02 -20.74 14.03
CA TRP A 57 -1.05 -19.76 14.14
C TRP A 57 -1.15 -19.24 15.57
N ALA A 58 -1.09 -17.92 15.72
CA ALA A 58 -0.97 -17.29 17.04
C ALA A 58 -2.25 -16.60 17.52
N PHE A 59 -3.33 -16.65 16.75
CA PHE A 59 -4.50 -15.85 17.01
C PHE A 59 -5.75 -16.68 17.25
N ASN A 60 -6.70 -16.15 17.99
CA ASN A 60 -7.97 -16.82 18.27
C ASN A 60 -9.00 -16.63 17.15
N ARG A 61 -8.56 -16.22 15.97
CA ARG A 61 -9.39 -16.02 14.79
C ARG A 61 -8.86 -16.85 13.64
N GLU A 62 -9.73 -17.18 12.69
CA GLU A 62 -9.32 -17.97 11.51
C GLU A 62 -8.51 -17.16 10.50
N GLU A 63 -8.74 -15.85 10.44
CA GLU A 63 -8.08 -14.96 9.52
C GLU A 63 -7.75 -13.63 10.19
N VAL A 64 -6.63 -13.04 9.81
CA VAL A 64 -6.28 -11.68 10.19
C VAL A 64 -5.64 -10.98 8.99
N MET A 65 -5.67 -9.66 8.99
CA MET A 65 -4.96 -8.87 7.99
C MET A 65 -3.66 -8.33 8.60
N LEU A 66 -2.65 -8.21 7.77
CA LEU A 66 -1.35 -7.63 8.16
C LEU A 66 -1.08 -6.42 7.31
N THR A 67 -0.49 -5.39 7.89
CA THR A 67 -0.11 -4.18 7.17
C THR A 67 1.15 -3.57 7.75
N CYS A 68 1.87 -2.81 6.92
CA CYS A 68 2.98 -1.97 7.35
C CYS A 68 2.61 -0.52 7.10
N ARG A 69 2.69 0.30 8.15
CA ARG A 69 2.43 1.73 8.07
C ARG A 69 3.74 2.52 8.06
N PRO A 70 3.71 3.81 7.71
CA PRO A 70 4.93 4.62 7.67
C PRO A 70 5.75 4.52 8.96
N GLY A 71 7.06 4.42 8.80
CA GLY A 71 7.98 4.23 9.91
C GLY A 71 8.20 2.77 10.28
N ASN A 72 7.80 1.84 9.40
CA ASN A 72 7.93 0.40 9.62
C ASN A 72 7.08 -0.09 10.80
N ALA A 73 5.94 0.53 11.01
CA ALA A 73 4.99 0.14 12.05
C ALA A 73 4.10 -0.98 11.55
N LEU A 74 4.19 -2.14 12.16
CA LEU A 74 3.45 -3.32 11.75
C LEU A 74 2.19 -3.48 12.59
N TYR A 75 1.07 -3.78 11.94
CA TYR A 75 -0.23 -3.98 12.60
C TYR A 75 -0.93 -5.23 12.10
N VAL A 76 -1.64 -5.87 13.02
CA VAL A 76 -2.61 -6.91 12.71
C VAL A 76 -3.99 -6.26 12.77
N ILE A 77 -4.85 -6.58 11.83
CA ILE A 77 -6.20 -6.03 11.76
C ILE A 77 -7.20 -7.18 11.75
N ASN A 78 -8.22 -7.06 12.59
CA ASN A 78 -9.33 -8.01 12.59
C ASN A 78 -10.28 -7.66 11.43
N PRO A 79 -10.44 -8.54 10.43
CA PRO A 79 -11.27 -8.23 9.26
C PRO A 79 -12.73 -7.95 9.59
N SER A 80 -13.24 -8.53 10.66
CA SER A 80 -14.65 -8.37 11.02
C SER A 80 -14.95 -7.03 11.68
N THR A 81 -14.04 -6.55 12.52
CA THR A 81 -14.26 -5.33 13.32
C THR A 81 -13.38 -4.17 12.89
N LEU A 82 -12.35 -4.46 12.10
CA LEU A 82 -11.32 -3.50 11.68
C LEU A 82 -10.51 -2.95 12.85
N VAL A 83 -10.56 -3.59 13.99
CA VAL A 83 -9.72 -3.22 15.14
C VAL A 83 -8.27 -3.57 14.82
N GLN A 84 -7.37 -2.67 15.13
CA GLN A 84 -5.94 -2.83 14.89
C GLN A 84 -5.22 -3.24 16.17
N TYR A 85 -4.14 -3.98 16.00
CA TYR A 85 -3.28 -4.45 17.10
C TYR A 85 -1.83 -4.23 16.69
N PRO A 86 -1.01 -3.58 17.54
CA PRO A 86 0.39 -3.35 17.19
C PRO A 86 1.17 -4.67 17.21
N LEU A 87 1.98 -4.88 16.19
CA LEU A 87 2.74 -6.11 16.02
C LEU A 87 4.21 -5.96 16.41
N ASN A 88 4.76 -4.74 16.36
CA ASN A 88 6.14 -4.47 16.74
C ASN A 88 6.23 -3.24 17.65
N ASP A 89 7.45 -2.92 18.09
CA ASP A 89 7.68 -1.83 19.04
C ASP A 89 7.33 -0.45 18.46
N VAL A 90 7.63 -0.23 17.20
CA VAL A 90 7.31 1.03 16.52
C VAL A 90 5.80 1.26 16.55
N ALA A 91 5.03 0.21 16.24
CA ALA A 91 3.58 0.28 16.26
C ALA A 91 3.06 0.55 17.67
N ARG A 92 3.63 -0.10 18.67
CA ARG A 92 3.26 0.15 20.08
C ARG A 92 3.50 1.59 20.48
N GLN A 93 4.61 2.17 20.06
CA GLN A 93 4.90 3.57 20.33
C GLN A 93 3.91 4.52 19.67
N GLN A 94 3.48 4.20 18.46
CA GLN A 94 2.46 5.00 17.77
C GLN A 94 1.13 4.96 18.50
N VAL A 95 0.76 3.84 19.05
CA VAL A 95 -0.46 3.69 19.84
C VAL A 95 -0.34 4.47 21.14
N GLU A 96 0.77 4.34 21.84
CA GLU A 96 1.00 5.03 23.12
C GLU A 96 1.02 6.54 22.94
N SER A 97 1.55 7.03 21.83
CA SER A 97 1.59 8.47 21.53
C SER A 97 0.25 9.02 21.03
N GLY A 98 -0.74 8.17 20.83
CA GLY A 98 -2.07 8.58 20.38
C GLY A 98 -2.22 8.80 18.89
N LYS A 99 -1.21 8.46 18.09
CA LYS A 99 -1.29 8.61 16.63
C LYS A 99 -2.25 7.61 16.00
N ILE A 100 -2.36 6.43 16.57
CA ILE A 100 -3.22 5.36 16.05
C ILE A 100 -3.98 4.75 17.22
N THR A 101 -5.27 4.52 16.99
CA THR A 101 -6.12 3.84 17.97
C THR A 101 -6.01 2.33 17.71
N ALA A 102 -5.56 1.59 18.71
CA ALA A 102 -5.40 0.14 18.61
C ALA A 102 -5.52 -0.49 20.00
N LYS A 103 -5.75 -1.79 20.01
CA LYS A 103 -5.80 -2.56 21.24
C LYS A 103 -4.56 -3.43 21.36
N PRO A 104 -4.19 -3.87 22.58
CA PRO A 104 -3.03 -4.76 22.74
C PRO A 104 -3.24 -6.07 22.00
N ILE A 105 -2.19 -6.58 21.39
CA ILE A 105 -2.27 -7.81 20.61
C ILE A 105 -2.58 -9.04 21.47
N ASP A 106 -2.31 -8.99 22.76
CA ASP A 106 -2.62 -10.05 23.69
C ASP A 106 -4.08 -10.45 23.67
N VAL A 107 -4.95 -9.52 23.34
CA VAL A 107 -6.40 -9.73 23.29
C VAL A 107 -6.77 -10.84 22.31
N ILE A 108 -6.02 -10.98 21.23
CA ILE A 108 -6.31 -11.99 20.20
C ILE A 108 -5.22 -13.06 20.11
N GLN A 109 -4.16 -12.94 20.88
CA GLN A 109 -3.04 -13.90 20.85
C GLN A 109 -3.37 -15.08 21.74
N ILE A 110 -3.16 -16.30 21.24
CA ILE A 110 -3.44 -17.52 21.98
C ILE A 110 -2.18 -18.02 22.69
N ASP A 111 -2.40 -18.87 23.69
CA ASP A 111 -1.31 -19.49 24.44
C ASP A 111 -0.61 -20.56 23.62
N ASP A 112 0.69 -20.73 23.85
CA ASP A 112 1.46 -21.77 23.21
C ASP A 112 1.24 -23.08 23.98
N PRO A 113 0.68 -24.11 23.36
CA PRO A 113 0.43 -25.38 24.05
C PRO A 113 1.71 -26.13 24.43
N THR A 114 2.84 -25.79 23.82
CA THR A 114 4.13 -26.44 24.11
C THR A 114 4.92 -25.71 25.18
N LYS A 115 4.52 -24.48 25.53
CA LYS A 115 5.24 -23.63 26.52
C LYS A 115 4.22 -23.02 27.48
N PRO A 116 3.90 -23.69 28.58
CA PRO A 116 2.92 -23.18 29.53
C PRO A 116 3.29 -21.77 30.03
N GLY A 117 2.29 -20.90 30.07
CA GLY A 117 2.47 -19.52 30.51
C GLY A 117 3.00 -18.56 29.46
N GLU A 118 3.28 -19.03 28.26
CA GLU A 118 3.73 -18.17 27.15
C GLU A 118 2.70 -18.13 26.03
N LYS A 119 2.67 -17.00 25.33
CA LYS A 119 1.85 -16.84 24.13
C LYS A 119 2.56 -17.38 22.91
N MET A 120 1.81 -17.73 21.88
CA MET A 120 2.37 -18.17 20.61
C MET A 120 3.25 -17.08 20.01
N SER A 121 4.34 -17.49 19.37
CA SER A 121 5.26 -16.55 18.74
C SER A 121 4.60 -15.78 17.61
N LEU A 122 4.90 -14.48 17.51
CA LEU A 122 4.43 -13.61 16.43
C LEU A 122 5.44 -13.52 15.28
N ALA A 123 6.58 -14.19 15.38
CA ALA A 123 7.65 -14.10 14.39
C ALA A 123 7.20 -14.36 12.95
N PRO A 124 6.39 -15.39 12.65
CA PRO A 124 5.94 -15.60 11.26
C PRO A 124 5.12 -14.45 10.71
N PHE A 125 4.35 -13.80 11.57
CA PHE A 125 3.50 -12.67 11.17
C PHE A 125 4.31 -11.40 11.01
N ILE A 126 5.30 -11.19 11.85
CA ILE A 126 6.23 -10.07 11.75
C ILE A 126 6.98 -10.14 10.42
N GLU A 127 7.51 -11.30 10.06
CA GLU A 127 8.21 -11.48 8.80
C GLU A 127 7.33 -11.16 7.59
N ARG A 128 6.09 -11.64 7.61
CA ARG A 128 5.15 -11.40 6.52
C ARG A 128 4.79 -9.92 6.41
N ALA A 129 4.59 -9.26 7.55
CA ALA A 129 4.25 -7.84 7.58
C ALA A 129 5.43 -6.96 7.16
N GLU A 130 6.66 -7.33 7.52
CA GLU A 130 7.85 -6.59 7.12
C GLU A 130 8.02 -6.55 5.61
N LYS A 131 7.61 -7.58 4.91
CA LYS A 131 7.65 -7.61 3.45
C LYS A 131 6.72 -6.61 2.79
N LEU A 132 5.76 -6.08 3.54
CA LEU A 132 4.84 -5.06 3.07
C LEU A 132 5.40 -3.65 3.21
N CYS A 133 6.48 -3.51 3.93
CA CYS A 133 7.17 -2.25 4.03
C CYS A 133 8.04 -2.03 2.79
#